data_8cbfe5e2109609144badb19378b7bbc5
#
_entry.id   8cbfe5e2109609144badb19378b7bbc5
#
_cell.length_a   1.000
_cell.length_b   1.000
_cell.length_c   1.000
_cell.angle_alpha   90.00
_cell.angle_beta   90.00
_cell.angle_gamma   90.00
#
_symmetry.space_group_name_H-M   'P 1'
#
loop_
_entity.id
_entity.type
_entity.pdbx_description
1 polymer ?
#
loop_
_entity_poly.entity_id
_entity_poly.type
_entity_poly.pdbx_seq_one_letter_code
_entity_poly.pdbx_strand_id
1 'polypeptide(L)'
;MLVFISGSINSGKTTTAKALAKKLGAVFVNVDDLNDTIPNFNLASDLDKSMDLAIQTINDSTRQGKDVIANYVLRQKDFDRFENEVETQPQIVITLAPRLEVAQSKRGDRELSEWEVSRIKHHYDRGIASPKFGHIIDNSDLTLDETVNSILRIIENTSLDN
;
A
#
# COMPACT_ATOMS: atom_id res chain seq x y z
N MET A 1 11.81 10.24 2.17
CA MET A 1 10.64 9.67 2.90
C MET A 1 10.03 8.53 2.12
N LEU A 2 9.56 7.47 2.81
CA LEU A 2 8.71 6.42 2.23
C LEU A 2 7.34 6.43 2.90
N VAL A 3 6.27 6.49 2.10
CA VAL A 3 4.89 6.22 2.56
C VAL A 3 4.39 4.97 1.87
N PHE A 4 3.98 3.98 2.65
CA PHE A 4 3.47 2.71 2.16
C PHE A 4 1.95 2.63 2.37
N ILE A 5 1.21 2.50 1.28
CA ILE A 5 -0.26 2.36 1.32
C ILE A 5 -0.62 0.89 1.17
N SER A 6 -1.12 0.30 2.25
CA SER A 6 -1.57 -1.08 2.33
C SER A 6 -3.10 -1.19 2.38
N GLY A 7 -3.60 -2.39 2.33
CA GLY A 7 -5.03 -2.71 2.43
C GLY A 7 -5.41 -3.89 1.56
N SER A 8 -6.61 -4.41 1.78
CA SER A 8 -7.17 -5.53 1.01
C SER A 8 -7.42 -5.17 -0.46
N ILE A 9 -7.80 -6.15 -1.26
CA ILE A 9 -8.39 -5.92 -2.58
C ILE A 9 -9.56 -4.94 -2.41
N ASN A 10 -9.73 -4.04 -3.38
CA ASN A 10 -10.81 -3.04 -3.41
C ASN A 10 -10.84 -2.05 -2.22
N SER A 11 -9.77 -1.95 -1.43
CA SER A 11 -9.66 -0.93 -0.36
C SER A 11 -9.43 0.49 -0.88
N GLY A 12 -9.09 0.65 -2.15
CA GLY A 12 -8.74 1.95 -2.77
C GLY A 12 -7.24 2.29 -2.69
N LYS A 13 -6.39 1.38 -2.19
CA LYS A 13 -4.94 1.63 -1.99
C LYS A 13 -4.23 2.18 -3.23
N THR A 14 -4.41 1.58 -4.41
CA THR A 14 -3.73 2.00 -5.64
C THR A 14 -4.16 3.40 -6.09
N THR A 15 -5.47 3.68 -6.06
CA THR A 15 -6.02 4.99 -6.41
C THR A 15 -5.54 6.08 -5.47
N THR A 16 -5.55 5.78 -4.15
CA THR A 16 -5.08 6.70 -3.12
C THR A 16 -3.57 6.94 -3.22
N ALA A 17 -2.78 5.88 -3.42
CA ALA A 17 -1.33 6.00 -3.57
C ALA A 17 -0.93 6.83 -4.79
N LYS A 18 -1.59 6.64 -5.94
CA LYS A 18 -1.39 7.46 -7.15
C LYS A 18 -1.73 8.94 -6.91
N ALA A 19 -2.87 9.21 -6.27
CA ALA A 19 -3.29 10.57 -5.97
C ALA A 19 -2.32 11.26 -4.99
N LEU A 20 -1.89 10.54 -3.95
CA LEU A 20 -0.92 11.05 -2.98
C LEU A 20 0.44 11.32 -3.63
N ALA A 21 0.96 10.39 -4.44
CA ALA A 21 2.22 10.55 -5.16
C ALA A 21 2.19 11.78 -6.08
N LYS A 22 1.10 11.96 -6.83
CA LYS A 22 0.90 13.16 -7.67
C LYS A 22 0.89 14.44 -6.85
N LYS A 23 0.22 14.44 -5.70
CA LYS A 23 0.09 15.63 -4.83
C LYS A 23 1.43 16.02 -4.19
N LEU A 24 2.27 15.04 -3.85
CA LEU A 24 3.58 15.26 -3.23
C LEU A 24 4.74 15.38 -4.25
N GLY A 25 4.50 15.13 -5.54
CA GLY A 25 5.57 15.04 -6.53
C GLY A 25 6.50 13.84 -6.30
N ALA A 26 6.01 12.80 -5.63
CA ALA A 26 6.77 11.61 -5.26
C ALA A 26 6.76 10.54 -6.35
N VAL A 27 7.76 9.64 -6.30
CA VAL A 27 7.78 8.45 -7.14
C VAL A 27 6.70 7.47 -6.69
N PHE A 28 5.88 6.99 -7.60
CA PHE A 28 4.89 5.96 -7.34
C PHE A 28 5.45 4.56 -7.65
N VAL A 29 5.38 3.65 -6.69
CA VAL A 29 5.79 2.25 -6.84
C VAL A 29 4.61 1.33 -6.49
N ASN A 30 4.07 0.65 -7.50
CA ASN A 30 3.11 -0.43 -7.28
C ASN A 30 3.85 -1.77 -7.34
N VAL A 31 3.91 -2.48 -6.22
CA VAL A 31 4.67 -3.75 -6.14
C VAL A 31 4.07 -4.80 -7.08
N ASP A 32 2.75 -4.82 -7.24
CA ASP A 32 2.09 -5.77 -8.15
C ASP A 32 2.50 -5.53 -9.63
N ASP A 33 2.71 -4.27 -10.05
CA ASP A 33 3.11 -3.95 -11.42
C ASP A 33 4.56 -4.41 -11.71
N LEU A 34 5.39 -4.56 -10.70
CA LEU A 34 6.77 -5.06 -10.86
C LEU A 34 6.81 -6.54 -11.27
N ASN A 35 5.75 -7.28 -10.99
CA ASN A 35 5.62 -8.69 -11.42
C ASN A 35 5.74 -8.83 -12.93
N ASP A 36 5.20 -7.86 -13.68
CA ASP A 36 5.22 -7.85 -15.14
C ASP A 36 6.62 -7.66 -15.72
N THR A 37 7.57 -7.19 -14.92
CA THR A 37 8.97 -7.00 -15.30
C THR A 37 9.82 -8.25 -15.08
N ILE A 38 9.30 -9.25 -14.36
CA ILE A 38 9.99 -10.51 -14.06
C ILE A 38 9.66 -11.53 -15.15
N PRO A 39 10.65 -12.01 -15.92
CA PRO A 39 10.41 -13.00 -16.98
C PRO A 39 9.79 -14.29 -16.42
N ASN A 40 8.69 -14.74 -17.05
CA ASN A 40 7.96 -15.95 -16.66
C ASN A 40 7.49 -15.95 -15.19
N PHE A 41 7.10 -14.79 -14.67
CA PHE A 41 6.65 -14.64 -13.29
C PHE A 41 5.62 -15.69 -12.88
N ASN A 42 5.87 -16.35 -11.76
CA ASN A 42 4.95 -17.30 -11.13
C ASN A 42 4.59 -16.85 -9.72
N LEU A 43 3.33 -16.52 -9.51
CA LEU A 43 2.82 -15.99 -8.23
C LEU A 43 3.11 -16.92 -7.04
N ALA A 44 3.22 -18.23 -7.25
CA ALA A 44 3.45 -19.18 -6.16
C ALA A 44 4.93 -19.23 -5.69
N SER A 45 5.89 -18.86 -6.56
CA SER A 45 7.32 -18.98 -6.29
C SER A 45 8.11 -17.67 -6.32
N ASP A 46 7.60 -16.63 -6.99
CA ASP A 46 8.38 -15.45 -7.32
C ASP A 46 7.99 -14.19 -6.52
N LEU A 47 7.10 -14.32 -5.53
CA LEU A 47 6.70 -13.18 -4.68
C LEU A 47 7.90 -12.52 -3.98
N ASP A 48 8.89 -13.31 -3.57
CA ASP A 48 10.09 -12.77 -2.93
C ASP A 48 10.93 -11.94 -3.93
N LYS A 49 10.98 -12.33 -5.20
CA LYS A 49 11.66 -11.55 -6.26
C LYS A 49 10.97 -10.20 -6.51
N SER A 50 9.63 -10.17 -6.47
CA SER A 50 8.87 -8.91 -6.57
C SER A 50 9.18 -7.98 -5.41
N MET A 51 9.32 -8.56 -4.23
CA MET A 51 9.67 -7.82 -3.02
C MET A 51 11.10 -7.27 -3.09
N ASP A 52 12.08 -8.10 -3.53
CA ASP A 52 13.47 -7.66 -3.74
C ASP A 52 13.53 -6.49 -4.72
N LEU A 53 12.81 -6.60 -5.83
CA LEU A 53 12.76 -5.55 -6.85
C LEU A 53 12.09 -4.27 -6.32
N ALA A 54 11.05 -4.40 -5.51
CA ALA A 54 10.39 -3.26 -4.89
C ALA A 54 11.32 -2.53 -3.92
N ILE A 55 12.01 -3.26 -3.04
CA ILE A 55 12.97 -2.71 -2.08
C ILE A 55 14.11 -2.01 -2.83
N GLN A 56 14.68 -2.65 -3.85
CA GLN A 56 15.70 -2.04 -4.69
C GLN A 56 15.21 -0.74 -5.34
N THR A 57 14.02 -0.76 -5.97
CA THR A 57 13.45 0.41 -6.63
C THR A 57 13.21 1.58 -5.65
N ILE A 58 12.74 1.27 -4.43
CA ILE A 58 12.55 2.25 -3.37
C ILE A 58 13.89 2.84 -2.94
N ASN A 59 14.88 2.00 -2.62
CA ASN A 59 16.21 2.45 -2.18
C ASN A 59 16.90 3.29 -3.24
N ASP A 60 16.85 2.89 -4.52
CA ASP A 60 17.44 3.66 -5.61
C ASP A 60 16.77 5.02 -5.80
N SER A 61 15.45 5.09 -5.63
CA SER A 61 14.70 6.35 -5.71
C SER A 61 15.05 7.28 -4.54
N THR A 62 15.10 6.75 -3.33
CA THR A 62 15.38 7.55 -2.13
C THR A 62 16.83 8.01 -2.04
N ARG A 63 17.79 7.20 -2.51
CA ARG A 63 19.20 7.64 -2.69
C ARG A 63 19.35 8.80 -3.67
N GLN A 64 18.41 8.95 -4.62
CA GLN A 64 18.34 10.11 -5.52
C GLN A 64 17.64 11.33 -4.88
N GLY A 65 17.33 11.27 -3.59
CA GLY A 65 16.62 12.34 -2.85
C GLY A 65 15.13 12.43 -3.15
N LYS A 66 14.52 11.41 -3.76
CA LYS A 66 13.09 11.40 -4.10
C LYS A 66 12.28 10.79 -2.96
N ASP A 67 11.12 11.37 -2.70
CA ASP A 67 10.11 10.72 -1.88
C ASP A 67 9.43 9.60 -2.67
N VAL A 68 9.02 8.53 -1.98
CA VAL A 68 8.38 7.37 -2.60
C VAL A 68 7.05 7.08 -1.93
N ILE A 69 6.03 6.87 -2.75
CA ILE A 69 4.73 6.32 -2.35
C ILE A 69 4.62 4.93 -2.96
N ALA A 70 4.69 3.91 -2.11
CA ALA A 70 4.55 2.53 -2.53
C ALA A 70 3.17 1.96 -2.15
N ASN A 71 2.65 0.98 -2.88
CA ASN A 71 1.47 0.25 -2.47
C ASN A 71 1.59 -1.26 -2.70
N TYR A 72 1.06 -2.01 -1.75
CA TYR A 72 0.97 -3.47 -1.76
C TYR A 72 -0.01 -3.97 -0.68
N VAL A 73 -0.35 -5.25 -0.70
CA VAL A 73 -1.06 -5.93 0.40
C VAL A 73 -0.02 -6.41 1.41
N LEU A 74 0.29 -5.60 2.43
CA LEU A 74 1.30 -5.95 3.42
C LEU A 74 0.78 -6.95 4.47
N ARG A 75 1.49 -8.05 4.63
CA ARG A 75 1.42 -8.95 5.78
C ARG A 75 2.56 -8.60 6.75
N GLN A 76 2.53 -9.11 7.97
CA GLN A 76 3.58 -8.86 8.96
C GLN A 76 4.98 -9.14 8.40
N LYS A 77 5.18 -10.31 7.77
CA LYS A 77 6.48 -10.66 7.18
C LYS A 77 6.97 -9.70 6.09
N ASP A 78 6.03 -9.12 5.34
CA ASP A 78 6.35 -8.18 4.27
C ASP A 78 6.74 -6.83 4.88
N PHE A 79 6.03 -6.40 5.93
CA PHE A 79 6.36 -5.21 6.73
C PHE A 79 7.75 -5.34 7.38
N ASP A 80 8.03 -6.47 8.04
CA ASP A 80 9.32 -6.72 8.69
C ASP A 80 10.48 -6.62 7.68
N ARG A 81 10.28 -7.09 6.44
CA ARG A 81 11.27 -6.94 5.36
C ARG A 81 11.48 -5.49 4.97
N PHE A 82 10.41 -4.74 4.72
CA PHE A 82 10.53 -3.31 4.38
C PHE A 82 11.19 -2.51 5.48
N GLU A 83 10.83 -2.75 6.74
CA GLU A 83 11.41 -2.08 7.90
C GLU A 83 12.93 -2.30 8.01
N ASN A 84 13.39 -3.51 7.70
CA ASN A 84 14.80 -3.88 7.83
C ASN A 84 15.64 -3.60 6.58
N GLU A 85 15.08 -3.68 5.38
CA GLU A 85 15.83 -3.66 4.12
C GLU A 85 15.70 -2.33 3.36
N VAL A 86 14.72 -1.48 3.71
CA VAL A 86 14.61 -0.13 3.14
C VAL A 86 15.41 0.86 3.98
N GLU A 87 16.31 1.59 3.30
CA GLU A 87 17.32 2.44 3.96
C GLU A 87 16.78 3.81 4.38
N THR A 88 15.67 4.26 3.79
CA THR A 88 15.15 5.63 4.02
C THR A 88 14.30 5.73 5.28
N GLN A 89 14.36 6.89 5.93
CA GLN A 89 13.51 7.28 7.05
C GLN A 89 12.93 8.68 6.79
N PRO A 90 11.75 9.04 7.30
CA PRO A 90 10.81 8.13 7.97
C PRO A 90 10.14 7.14 7.01
N GLN A 91 9.76 5.99 7.54
CA GLN A 91 8.89 5.02 6.87
C GLN A 91 7.49 5.10 7.51
N ILE A 92 6.49 5.48 6.74
CA ILE A 92 5.12 5.62 7.22
C ILE A 92 4.25 4.58 6.53
N VAL A 93 3.62 3.71 7.29
CA VAL A 93 2.71 2.68 6.75
C VAL A 93 1.26 3.05 7.08
N ILE A 94 0.43 3.10 6.04
CA ILE A 94 -1.00 3.39 6.13
C ILE A 94 -1.77 2.20 5.58
N THR A 95 -2.65 1.62 6.37
CA THR A 95 -3.58 0.58 5.91
C THR A 95 -4.95 1.18 5.68
N LEU A 96 -5.44 1.12 4.45
CA LEU A 96 -6.82 1.46 4.12
C LEU A 96 -7.70 0.26 4.44
N ALA A 97 -8.60 0.43 5.39
CA ALA A 97 -9.44 -0.63 5.94
C ALA A 97 -10.93 -0.22 5.93
N PRO A 98 -11.54 -0.09 4.74
CA PRO A 98 -12.98 0.12 4.70
C PRO A 98 -13.71 -1.06 5.35
N ARG A 99 -14.93 -0.86 5.82
CA ARG A 99 -15.76 -1.96 6.33
C ARG A 99 -15.86 -3.09 5.30
N LEU A 100 -15.95 -4.32 5.77
CA LEU A 100 -15.93 -5.52 4.90
C LEU A 100 -16.98 -5.45 3.79
N GLU A 101 -18.21 -5.08 4.13
CA GLU A 101 -19.30 -4.94 3.18
C GLU A 101 -19.03 -3.86 2.11
N VAL A 102 -18.33 -2.78 2.47
CA VAL A 102 -17.91 -1.75 1.53
C VAL A 102 -16.78 -2.26 0.64
N ALA A 103 -15.80 -2.98 1.19
CA ALA A 103 -14.73 -3.59 0.40
C ALA A 103 -15.26 -4.65 -0.58
N GLN A 104 -16.33 -5.37 -0.23
CA GLN A 104 -16.98 -6.38 -1.08
C GLN A 104 -18.02 -5.79 -2.05
N SER A 105 -18.31 -4.50 -1.97
CA SER A 105 -19.24 -3.83 -2.87
C SER A 105 -18.56 -3.25 -4.10
N LYS A 106 -19.34 -2.88 -5.12
CA LYS A 106 -18.85 -2.14 -6.27
C LYS A 106 -18.37 -0.75 -5.83
N ARG A 107 -17.10 -0.45 -6.12
CA ARG A 107 -16.50 0.88 -5.89
C ARG A 107 -16.02 1.45 -7.22
N GLY A 108 -16.61 2.56 -7.62
CA GLY A 108 -16.37 3.13 -8.95
C GLY A 108 -16.90 2.22 -10.07
N ASP A 109 -16.13 2.09 -11.16
CA ASP A 109 -16.53 1.30 -12.34
C ASP A 109 -16.10 -0.17 -12.27
N ARG A 110 -15.36 -0.56 -11.21
CA ARG A 110 -14.85 -1.92 -11.06
C ARG A 110 -15.93 -2.87 -10.55
N GLU A 111 -16.15 -3.95 -11.27
CA GLU A 111 -16.90 -5.11 -10.80
C GLU A 111 -15.95 -6.13 -10.16
N LEU A 112 -16.39 -6.74 -9.08
CA LEU A 112 -15.63 -7.77 -8.38
C LEU A 112 -16.10 -9.15 -8.85
N SER A 113 -15.15 -10.03 -9.15
CA SER A 113 -15.43 -11.46 -9.34
C SER A 113 -15.75 -12.14 -7.99
N GLU A 114 -16.43 -13.30 -8.04
CA GLU A 114 -16.68 -14.10 -6.83
C GLU A 114 -15.38 -14.49 -6.11
N TRP A 115 -14.32 -14.76 -6.87
CA TRP A 115 -13.00 -15.03 -6.32
C TRP A 115 -12.46 -13.84 -5.53
N GLU A 116 -12.58 -12.61 -6.07
CA GLU A 116 -12.13 -11.39 -5.39
C GLU A 116 -12.93 -11.14 -4.11
N VAL A 117 -14.24 -11.31 -4.13
CA VAL A 117 -15.11 -11.18 -2.95
C VAL A 117 -14.69 -12.16 -1.85
N SER A 118 -14.45 -13.44 -2.22
CA SER A 118 -13.93 -14.46 -1.30
C SER A 118 -12.54 -14.09 -0.77
N ARG A 119 -11.67 -13.58 -1.64
CA ARG A 119 -10.30 -13.19 -1.27
C ARG A 119 -10.27 -11.99 -0.33
N ILE A 120 -11.16 -11.01 -0.53
CA ILE A 120 -11.35 -9.88 0.39
C ILE A 120 -11.71 -10.40 1.77
N LYS A 121 -12.72 -11.27 1.88
CA LYS A 121 -13.09 -11.87 3.17
C LYS A 121 -11.90 -12.57 3.83
N HIS A 122 -11.15 -13.37 3.08
CA HIS A 122 -9.94 -14.03 3.60
C HIS A 122 -8.90 -13.02 4.13
N HIS A 123 -8.71 -11.88 3.46
CA HIS A 123 -7.80 -10.84 3.92
C HIS A 123 -8.24 -10.24 5.27
N TYR A 124 -9.55 -10.02 5.46
CA TYR A 124 -10.09 -9.52 6.73
C TYR A 124 -9.94 -10.57 7.84
N ASP A 125 -10.28 -11.82 7.57
CA ASP A 125 -10.14 -12.94 8.53
C ASP A 125 -8.65 -13.14 8.95
N ARG A 126 -7.70 -12.77 8.10
CA ARG A 126 -6.25 -12.85 8.35
C ARG A 126 -5.65 -11.57 8.94
N GLY A 127 -6.44 -10.59 9.25
CA GLY A 127 -5.99 -9.34 9.89
C GLY A 127 -5.28 -8.34 8.99
N ILE A 128 -5.35 -8.48 7.66
CA ILE A 128 -4.74 -7.53 6.72
C ILE A 128 -5.38 -6.14 6.84
N ALA A 129 -6.67 -6.06 7.17
CA ALA A 129 -7.36 -4.80 7.41
C ALA A 129 -7.16 -4.26 8.84
N SER A 130 -6.54 -5.03 9.73
CA SER A 130 -6.27 -4.64 11.12
C SER A 130 -4.86 -5.06 11.56
N PRO A 131 -3.81 -4.63 10.84
CA PRO A 131 -2.43 -4.97 11.19
C PRO A 131 -2.03 -4.37 12.53
N LYS A 132 -0.98 -4.92 13.14
CA LYS A 132 -0.41 -4.41 14.40
C LYS A 132 0.67 -3.35 14.18
N PHE A 133 0.89 -2.92 12.94
CA PHE A 133 1.88 -1.94 12.53
C PHE A 133 1.25 -0.80 11.75
N GLY A 134 1.91 0.36 11.75
CA GLY A 134 1.47 1.53 11.00
C GLY A 134 0.16 2.14 11.50
N HIS A 135 -0.47 2.92 10.63
CA HIS A 135 -1.75 3.60 10.89
C HIS A 135 -2.87 2.94 10.10
N ILE A 136 -4.07 2.91 10.66
CA ILE A 136 -5.27 2.35 10.01
C ILE A 136 -6.24 3.49 9.74
N ILE A 137 -6.75 3.55 8.51
CA ILE A 137 -7.79 4.51 8.10
C ILE A 137 -9.00 3.72 7.61
N ASP A 138 -10.13 3.83 8.30
CA ASP A 138 -11.42 3.43 7.73
C ASP A 138 -11.86 4.50 6.71
N ASN A 139 -11.77 4.15 5.45
CA ASN A 139 -12.15 5.01 4.33
C ASN A 139 -13.49 4.61 3.71
N SER A 140 -14.37 3.96 4.48
CA SER A 140 -15.68 3.50 4.00
C SER A 140 -16.54 4.63 3.45
N ASP A 141 -16.56 5.74 4.18
CA ASP A 141 -17.43 6.88 3.91
C ASP A 141 -16.62 8.11 3.46
N LEU A 142 -15.32 7.95 3.19
CA LEU A 142 -14.45 9.02 2.73
C LEU A 142 -14.35 9.05 1.20
N THR A 143 -14.35 10.25 0.66
CA THR A 143 -13.93 10.50 -0.72
C THR A 143 -12.42 10.25 -0.87
N LEU A 144 -11.95 10.18 -2.11
CA LEU A 144 -10.51 10.08 -2.39
C LEU A 144 -9.73 11.25 -1.78
N ASP A 145 -10.23 12.49 -1.93
CA ASP A 145 -9.56 13.68 -1.41
C ASP A 145 -9.52 13.69 0.12
N GLU A 146 -10.60 13.30 0.78
CA GLU A 146 -10.64 13.17 2.25
C GLU A 146 -9.67 12.09 2.75
N THR A 147 -9.60 10.96 2.05
CA THR A 147 -8.63 9.89 2.35
C THR A 147 -7.19 10.39 2.22
N VAL A 148 -6.86 11.06 1.11
CA VAL A 148 -5.53 11.64 0.89
C VAL A 148 -5.20 12.71 1.94
N ASN A 149 -6.14 13.57 2.29
CA ASN A 149 -5.93 14.60 3.31
C ASN A 149 -5.72 13.99 4.71
N SER A 150 -6.39 12.88 5.03
CA SER A 150 -6.16 12.15 6.27
C SER A 150 -4.75 11.58 6.34
N ILE A 151 -4.23 11.07 5.23
CA ILE A 151 -2.85 10.57 5.13
C ILE A 151 -1.85 11.72 5.30
N LEU A 152 -2.07 12.85 4.65
CA LEU A 152 -1.18 14.02 4.76
C LEU A 152 -1.04 14.51 6.20
N ARG A 153 -2.12 14.52 6.98
CA ARG A 153 -2.06 14.86 8.41
C ARG A 153 -1.18 13.89 9.20
N ILE A 154 -1.23 12.60 8.89
CA ILE A 154 -0.35 11.60 9.53
C ILE A 154 1.11 11.87 9.18
N ILE A 155 1.40 12.16 7.90
CA ILE A 155 2.76 12.48 7.44
C ILE A 155 3.29 13.72 8.16
N GLU A 156 2.49 14.80 8.24
CA GLU A 156 2.85 16.04 8.92
C GLU A 156 3.18 15.80 10.40
N ASN A 157 2.32 15.04 11.10
CA ASN A 157 2.54 14.73 12.51
C ASN A 157 3.81 13.91 12.73
N THR A 158 4.06 12.89 11.89
CA THR A 158 5.27 12.07 11.98
C THR A 158 6.55 12.88 11.73
N SER A 159 6.46 13.92 10.89
CA SER A 159 7.59 14.79 10.58
C SER A 159 7.92 15.80 11.71
N LEU A 160 6.99 16.06 12.62
CA LEU A 160 7.17 16.95 13.76
C LEU A 160 7.79 16.24 14.98
N ASP A 161 7.69 14.90 15.03
CA ASP A 161 8.17 14.08 16.15
C ASP A 161 9.61 13.58 15.94
N ASN A 162 10.25 13.91 14.81
CA ASN A 162 11.64 13.60 14.45
C ASN A 162 12.51 14.86 14.38
#